data_c25469ea223c5c53a8eea016a72d952a
#
_entry.id   c25469ea223c5c53a8eea016a72d952a
#
_cell.length_a   1.000
_cell.length_b   1.000
_cell.length_c   1.000
_cell.angle_alpha   90.00
_cell.angle_beta   90.00
_cell.angle_gamma   90.00
#
_symmetry.space_group_name_H-M   'P 1'
#
loop_
_entity.id
_entity.type
_entity.pdbx_description
1 polymer ?
#
loop_
_entity_poly.entity_id
_entity_poly.type
_entity_poly.pdbx_seq_one_letter_code
_entity_poly.pdbx_strand_id
1 'polypeptide(L)'
;MEKPGSLEPAPPLPGAEPVAGVHVAKMEVPPVDEGAKSASSKLFWCACVKRWLPLAYREELYHILRLTGPLLLSRVLNFLLSFVNTIFCGHIGNAELAGYALASATITVTTVAPGYGLTMACDTLISQTYGGKNMXXXXXXXXXQTYGGKNMKRVGVILQKSTLILLLFCLPCWGLLINSHNLLLLLHQEHEVARIAYLYVMAFLPAVPAMFLHQLQVSYLQNQGIILPQMYTAAVANIFNLGINYLLIHVLDLGVIGSAVANSLSQIIICLLLYGYIRWKKLYEQTWGGWSTECLQGWDSYMKLAVPSAFMICFEWWVWEVGGFLAGLLGEEDLAAQHVMVEIGAITYMFPLGIHVAACVRVGNALGAGNTSRAKITCKVALVL
;
A
#
# COMPACT_ATOMS: atom_id res chain seq x y z
N MET A 1 -56.60 35.92 -2.60
CA MET A 1 -56.30 34.54 -3.05
C MET A 1 -55.82 34.64 -4.51
N GLU A 2 -54.50 34.83 -4.71
CA GLU A 2 -53.90 34.85 -6.05
C GLU A 2 -53.17 33.55 -6.30
N LYS A 3 -53.41 32.93 -7.46
CA LYS A 3 -52.74 31.71 -7.91
C LYS A 3 -51.34 32.06 -8.40
N PRO A 4 -50.27 31.27 -8.11
CA PRO A 4 -48.97 31.56 -8.68
C PRO A 4 -48.91 31.22 -10.16
N GLY A 5 -48.36 32.14 -10.95
CA GLY A 5 -48.25 32.02 -12.40
C GLY A 5 -47.27 30.97 -12.85
N SER A 6 -47.67 30.23 -13.90
CA SER A 6 -46.80 29.30 -14.60
C SER A 6 -45.71 30.03 -15.39
N LEU A 7 -44.43 29.73 -15.11
CA LEU A 7 -43.31 30.19 -15.91
C LEU A 7 -43.25 29.44 -17.25
N GLU A 8 -43.40 30.15 -18.35
CA GLU A 8 -43.16 29.60 -19.70
C GLU A 8 -41.67 29.31 -19.91
N PRO A 9 -41.33 28.21 -20.59
CA PRO A 9 -39.93 27.92 -20.92
C PRO A 9 -39.40 28.87 -22.00
N ALA A 10 -38.13 29.31 -21.83
CA ALA A 10 -37.44 30.22 -22.76
C ALA A 10 -37.23 29.55 -24.15
N PRO A 11 -37.28 30.33 -25.25
CA PRO A 11 -37.11 29.78 -26.60
C PRO A 11 -35.68 29.28 -26.83
N PRO A 12 -35.48 28.20 -27.65
CA PRO A 12 -34.17 27.65 -27.94
C PRO A 12 -33.33 28.54 -28.81
N LEU A 13 -32.04 28.54 -28.56
CA LEU A 13 -31.04 29.27 -29.36
C LEU A 13 -30.95 28.72 -30.79
N PRO A 14 -30.82 29.56 -31.82
CA PRO A 14 -30.75 29.09 -33.21
C PRO A 14 -29.41 28.41 -33.49
N GLY A 15 -29.48 27.17 -34.00
CA GLY A 15 -28.30 26.42 -34.48
C GLY A 15 -28.08 25.03 -33.92
N ALA A 16 -28.98 24.52 -33.09
CA ALA A 16 -28.86 23.13 -32.59
C ALA A 16 -29.74 22.20 -33.44
N GLU A 17 -29.10 21.35 -34.25
CA GLU A 17 -29.82 20.23 -34.89
C GLU A 17 -30.27 19.20 -33.82
N PRO A 18 -31.45 18.57 -34.01
CA PRO A 18 -31.93 17.60 -33.04
C PRO A 18 -31.10 16.33 -33.10
N VAL A 19 -30.42 16.04 -31.99
CA VAL A 19 -29.73 14.77 -31.81
C VAL A 19 -30.81 13.68 -31.70
N ALA A 20 -30.88 12.82 -32.70
CA ALA A 20 -31.79 11.67 -32.73
C ALA A 20 -31.56 10.79 -31.48
N GLY A 21 -32.67 10.34 -30.93
CA GLY A 21 -32.83 9.69 -29.62
C GLY A 21 -31.67 8.79 -29.17
N VAL A 22 -31.16 9.13 -27.99
CA VAL A 22 -30.23 8.24 -27.28
C VAL A 22 -31.04 7.04 -26.80
N HIS A 23 -30.98 5.96 -27.53
CA HIS A 23 -31.39 4.66 -27.02
C HIS A 23 -30.49 4.34 -25.84
N VAL A 24 -31.04 4.34 -24.63
CA VAL A 24 -30.39 3.77 -23.47
C VAL A 24 -30.27 2.27 -23.73
N ALA A 25 -29.15 1.87 -24.33
CA ALA A 25 -28.83 0.47 -24.49
C ALA A 25 -28.78 -0.17 -23.08
N LYS A 26 -29.61 -1.18 -22.86
CA LYS A 26 -29.49 -2.04 -21.68
C LYS A 26 -28.03 -2.47 -21.60
N MET A 27 -27.35 -2.08 -20.52
CA MET A 27 -25.97 -2.48 -20.25
C MET A 27 -25.94 -4.01 -20.15
N GLU A 28 -25.53 -4.65 -21.22
CA GLU A 28 -25.24 -6.08 -21.18
C GLU A 28 -24.05 -6.28 -20.23
N VAL A 29 -24.26 -7.13 -19.25
CA VAL A 29 -23.21 -7.57 -18.33
C VAL A 29 -22.05 -8.12 -19.18
N PRO A 30 -20.81 -7.64 -19.03
CA PRO A 30 -19.70 -8.17 -19.80
C PRO A 30 -19.62 -9.69 -19.64
N PRO A 31 -19.20 -10.42 -20.68
CA PRO A 31 -19.19 -11.88 -20.63
C PRO A 31 -18.36 -12.34 -19.42
N VAL A 32 -19.00 -13.14 -18.61
CA VAL A 32 -18.40 -13.72 -17.40
C VAL A 32 -17.26 -14.64 -17.87
N ASP A 33 -16.11 -14.47 -17.30
CA ASP A 33 -14.93 -15.31 -17.53
C ASP A 33 -15.32 -16.79 -17.30
N GLU A 34 -15.47 -17.54 -18.34
CA GLU A 34 -15.86 -18.97 -18.28
C GLU A 34 -14.88 -19.79 -17.44
N GLY A 35 -13.59 -19.40 -17.47
CA GLY A 35 -12.57 -19.99 -16.62
C GLY A 35 -12.83 -19.78 -15.14
N ALA A 36 -13.27 -18.57 -14.75
CA ALA A 36 -13.61 -18.25 -13.36
C ALA A 36 -14.86 -19.00 -12.90
N LYS A 37 -15.85 -19.20 -13.78
CA LYS A 37 -17.04 -20.02 -13.47
C LYS A 37 -16.67 -21.47 -13.18
N SER A 38 -15.81 -22.04 -14.01
CA SER A 38 -15.33 -23.44 -13.84
C SER A 38 -14.53 -23.58 -12.57
N ALA A 39 -13.61 -22.64 -12.31
CA ALA A 39 -12.74 -22.67 -11.12
C ALA A 39 -13.55 -22.44 -9.82
N SER A 40 -14.50 -21.49 -9.81
CA SER A 40 -15.36 -21.24 -8.64
C SER A 40 -16.26 -22.43 -8.34
N SER A 41 -16.71 -23.12 -9.39
CA SER A 41 -17.56 -24.32 -9.25
C SER A 41 -16.77 -25.50 -8.65
N LYS A 42 -15.46 -25.59 -8.94
CA LYS A 42 -14.58 -26.65 -8.37
C LYS A 42 -14.18 -26.33 -6.92
N LEU A 43 -13.92 -25.08 -6.61
CA LEU A 43 -13.47 -24.66 -5.27
C LEU A 43 -14.61 -24.79 -4.23
N PHE A 44 -15.85 -24.48 -4.62
CA PHE A 44 -17.02 -24.55 -3.73
C PHE A 44 -17.86 -25.80 -4.06
N TRP A 45 -17.25 -26.97 -3.84
CA TRP A 45 -17.89 -28.28 -4.12
C TRP A 45 -19.05 -28.60 -3.18
N CYS A 46 -19.10 -27.94 -2.01
CA CYS A 46 -20.15 -28.15 -1.02
C CYS A 46 -21.49 -27.59 -1.51
N ALA A 47 -22.48 -28.48 -1.64
CA ALA A 47 -23.85 -28.12 -2.08
C ALA A 47 -24.50 -27.04 -1.22
N CYS A 48 -24.15 -26.99 0.07
CA CYS A 48 -24.64 -26.01 1.04
C CYS A 48 -24.25 -24.59 0.64
N VAL A 49 -22.99 -24.37 0.21
CA VAL A 49 -22.46 -23.06 -0.19
C VAL A 49 -23.15 -22.59 -1.48
N LYS A 50 -23.40 -23.52 -2.42
CA LYS A 50 -24.09 -23.23 -3.69
C LYS A 50 -25.54 -22.77 -3.46
N ARG A 51 -26.20 -23.27 -2.39
CA ARG A 51 -27.58 -22.94 -2.05
C ARG A 51 -27.71 -21.57 -1.37
N TRP A 52 -26.69 -21.18 -0.56
CA TRP A 52 -26.75 -19.97 0.27
C TRP A 52 -26.17 -18.71 -0.40
N LEU A 53 -25.18 -18.86 -1.29
CA LEU A 53 -24.53 -17.71 -1.92
C LEU A 53 -24.90 -17.58 -3.41
N PRO A 54 -25.46 -16.44 -3.83
CA PRO A 54 -25.67 -16.14 -5.26
C PRO A 54 -24.36 -16.23 -6.05
N LEU A 55 -24.46 -16.55 -7.34
CA LEU A 55 -23.31 -16.76 -8.23
C LEU A 55 -22.33 -15.57 -8.21
N ALA A 56 -22.85 -14.34 -8.26
CA ALA A 56 -22.02 -13.12 -8.26
C ALA A 56 -21.15 -13.01 -7.01
N TYR A 57 -21.66 -13.42 -5.83
CA TYR A 57 -20.91 -13.40 -4.57
C TYR A 57 -19.82 -14.48 -4.55
N ARG A 58 -20.10 -15.67 -5.11
CA ARG A 58 -19.12 -16.77 -5.18
C ARG A 58 -17.97 -16.43 -6.13
N GLU A 59 -18.26 -15.82 -7.27
CA GLU A 59 -17.24 -15.36 -8.22
C GLU A 59 -16.34 -14.29 -7.58
N GLU A 60 -16.94 -13.34 -6.89
CA GLU A 60 -16.20 -12.27 -6.24
C GLU A 60 -15.35 -12.81 -5.08
N LEU A 61 -15.89 -13.74 -4.29
CA LEU A 61 -15.16 -14.45 -3.22
C LEU A 61 -13.95 -15.18 -3.78
N TYR A 62 -14.13 -15.91 -4.88
CA TYR A 62 -13.02 -16.62 -5.55
C TYR A 62 -11.92 -15.64 -5.98
N HIS A 63 -12.29 -14.51 -6.58
CA HIS A 63 -11.33 -13.51 -7.05
C HIS A 63 -10.58 -12.85 -5.87
N ILE A 64 -11.26 -12.54 -4.78
CA ILE A 64 -10.64 -11.98 -3.56
C ILE A 64 -9.62 -13.00 -3.01
N LEU A 65 -10.04 -14.25 -2.78
CA LEU A 65 -9.18 -15.30 -2.21
C LEU A 65 -7.96 -15.59 -3.10
N ARG A 66 -8.14 -15.56 -4.42
CA ARG A 66 -7.05 -15.77 -5.39
C ARG A 66 -5.99 -14.66 -5.31
N LEU A 67 -6.41 -13.43 -5.06
CA LEU A 67 -5.51 -12.28 -4.87
C LEU A 67 -4.90 -12.27 -3.46
N THR A 68 -5.70 -12.63 -2.44
CA THR A 68 -5.28 -12.61 -1.03
C THR A 68 -4.06 -13.51 -0.77
N GLY A 69 -4.02 -14.70 -1.35
CA GLY A 69 -2.91 -15.64 -1.13
C GLY A 69 -1.54 -15.03 -1.41
N PRO A 70 -1.25 -14.64 -2.65
CA PRO A 70 0.03 -14.00 -2.99
C PRO A 70 0.27 -12.67 -2.27
N LEU A 71 -0.79 -11.87 -2.00
CA LEU A 71 -0.68 -10.62 -1.26
C LEU A 71 -0.28 -10.87 0.20
N LEU A 72 -0.93 -11.85 0.83
CA LEU A 72 -0.61 -12.26 2.21
C LEU A 72 0.86 -12.71 2.30
N LEU A 73 1.28 -13.59 1.38
CA LEU A 73 2.67 -14.06 1.37
C LEU A 73 3.66 -12.91 1.18
N SER A 74 3.34 -11.97 0.28
CA SER A 74 4.16 -10.78 0.06
C SER A 74 4.26 -9.92 1.32
N ARG A 75 3.14 -9.72 2.04
CA ARG A 75 3.11 -8.94 3.30
C ARG A 75 3.92 -9.64 4.39
N VAL A 76 3.77 -10.95 4.54
CA VAL A 76 4.56 -11.75 5.50
C VAL A 76 6.05 -11.63 5.18
N LEU A 77 6.45 -11.77 3.92
CA LEU A 77 7.87 -11.66 3.51
C LEU A 77 8.44 -10.25 3.78
N ASN A 78 7.65 -9.19 3.58
CA ASN A 78 8.08 -7.83 3.90
C ASN A 78 8.22 -7.63 5.42
N PHE A 79 7.29 -8.19 6.19
CA PHE A 79 7.33 -8.15 7.65
C PHE A 79 8.55 -8.91 8.21
N LEU A 80 8.90 -10.04 7.59
CA LEU A 80 10.06 -10.85 8.02
C LEU A 80 11.37 -10.06 8.01
N LEU A 81 11.51 -9.02 7.19
CA LEU A 81 12.70 -8.16 7.19
C LEU A 81 12.92 -7.52 8.58
N SER A 82 11.85 -6.98 9.18
CA SER A 82 11.89 -6.40 10.52
C SER A 82 12.00 -7.48 11.60
N PHE A 83 11.26 -8.58 11.44
CA PHE A 83 11.24 -9.69 12.39
C PHE A 83 12.62 -10.34 12.56
N VAL A 84 13.38 -10.50 11.47
CA VAL A 84 14.76 -10.99 11.50
C VAL A 84 15.63 -10.05 12.35
N ASN A 85 15.50 -8.73 12.20
CA ASN A 85 16.25 -7.76 13.00
C ASN A 85 15.89 -7.87 14.50
N THR A 86 14.60 -8.09 14.82
CA THR A 86 14.14 -8.33 16.21
C THR A 86 14.85 -9.55 16.81
N ILE A 87 14.92 -10.65 16.06
CA ILE A 87 15.61 -11.88 16.50
C ILE A 87 17.10 -11.61 16.78
N PHE A 88 17.78 -10.97 15.85
CA PHE A 88 19.23 -10.70 16.00
C PHE A 88 19.49 -9.74 17.17
N CYS A 89 18.73 -8.66 17.32
CA CYS A 89 18.87 -7.73 18.44
C CYS A 89 18.58 -8.41 19.78
N GLY A 90 17.58 -9.29 19.82
CA GLY A 90 17.24 -10.07 21.04
C GLY A 90 18.35 -11.06 21.44
N HIS A 91 19.13 -11.58 20.48
CA HIS A 91 20.25 -12.46 20.76
C HIS A 91 21.49 -11.70 21.23
N ILE A 92 21.59 -10.39 20.92
CA ILE A 92 22.69 -9.53 21.41
C ILE A 92 22.47 -9.22 22.89
N GLY A 93 21.25 -8.75 23.25
CA GLY A 93 20.94 -8.43 24.64
C GLY A 93 19.61 -7.72 24.80
N ASN A 94 19.16 -7.58 26.06
CA ASN A 94 17.87 -6.92 26.39
C ASN A 94 17.91 -5.42 26.10
N ALA A 95 18.99 -4.74 26.45
CA ALA A 95 19.15 -3.31 26.17
C ALA A 95 19.14 -3.02 24.66
N GLU A 96 19.78 -3.91 23.90
CA GLU A 96 19.85 -3.81 22.44
C GLU A 96 18.48 -4.05 21.79
N LEU A 97 17.72 -5.02 22.29
CA LEU A 97 16.35 -5.29 21.82
C LEU A 97 15.44 -4.11 22.18
N ALA A 98 15.54 -3.58 23.40
CA ALA A 98 14.79 -2.39 23.83
C ALA A 98 15.14 -1.15 22.98
N GLY A 99 16.44 -0.97 22.72
CA GLY A 99 16.91 0.12 21.84
C GLY A 99 16.38 0.00 20.42
N TYR A 100 16.38 -1.21 19.86
CA TYR A 100 15.78 -1.51 18.55
C TYR A 100 14.26 -1.23 18.57
N ALA A 101 13.58 -1.69 19.60
CA ALA A 101 12.13 -1.46 19.78
C ALA A 101 11.80 0.04 19.75
N LEU A 102 12.57 0.83 20.50
CA LEU A 102 12.41 2.28 20.60
C LEU A 102 12.72 2.98 19.26
N ALA A 103 13.77 2.51 18.56
CA ALA A 103 14.12 2.99 17.20
C ALA A 103 13.01 2.70 16.22
N SER A 104 12.50 1.46 16.22
CA SER A 104 11.41 1.01 15.34
C SER A 104 10.14 1.85 15.57
N ALA A 105 9.76 2.05 16.85
CA ALA A 105 8.61 2.90 17.22
C ALA A 105 8.80 4.33 16.71
N THR A 106 9.98 4.90 16.89
CA THR A 106 10.30 6.26 16.44
C THR A 106 10.18 6.37 14.91
N ILE A 107 10.76 5.43 14.18
CA ILE A 107 10.69 5.38 12.70
C ILE A 107 9.24 5.21 12.26
N THR A 108 8.48 4.34 12.91
CA THR A 108 7.06 4.09 12.57
C THR A 108 6.21 5.35 12.77
N VAL A 109 6.34 6.00 13.93
CA VAL A 109 5.54 7.19 14.28
C VAL A 109 5.85 8.38 13.37
N THR A 110 7.13 8.64 13.11
CA THR A 110 7.56 9.85 12.40
C THR A 110 7.58 9.68 10.87
N THR A 111 7.78 8.46 10.38
CA THR A 111 8.13 8.21 8.98
C THR A 111 7.20 7.20 8.30
N VAL A 112 7.10 5.97 8.84
CA VAL A 112 6.42 4.87 8.16
C VAL A 112 4.90 5.12 8.09
N ALA A 113 4.26 5.42 9.22
CA ALA A 113 2.81 5.61 9.27
C ALA A 113 2.35 6.79 8.40
N PRO A 114 2.91 8.01 8.56
CA PRO A 114 2.47 9.11 7.69
C PRO A 114 2.84 8.88 6.21
N GLY A 115 4.01 8.31 5.92
CA GLY A 115 4.43 8.00 4.54
C GLY A 115 3.53 6.97 3.87
N TYR A 116 3.17 5.90 4.61
CA TYR A 116 2.24 4.87 4.12
C TYR A 116 0.87 5.50 3.82
N GLY A 117 0.38 6.34 4.72
CA GLY A 117 -0.89 7.05 4.51
C GLY A 117 -0.87 7.96 3.28
N LEU A 118 0.24 8.67 3.05
CA LEU A 118 0.40 9.48 1.83
C LEU A 118 0.41 8.61 0.56
N THR A 119 0.91 7.38 0.64
CA THR A 119 0.91 6.42 -0.48
C THR A 119 -0.51 5.91 -0.80
N MET A 120 -1.42 5.88 0.17
CA MET A 120 -2.79 5.40 -0.05
C MET A 120 -3.56 6.22 -1.09
N ALA A 121 -3.24 7.50 -1.25
CA ALA A 121 -3.80 8.32 -2.33
C ALA A 121 -3.36 7.77 -3.69
N CYS A 122 -2.11 7.35 -3.80
CA CYS A 122 -1.57 6.69 -5.00
C CYS A 122 -2.34 5.39 -5.31
N ASP A 123 -2.57 4.54 -4.28
CA ASP A 123 -3.35 3.30 -4.42
C ASP A 123 -4.74 3.58 -5.00
N THR A 124 -5.45 4.54 -4.43
CA THR A 124 -6.81 4.90 -4.86
C THR A 124 -6.81 5.40 -6.31
N LEU A 125 -5.93 6.35 -6.61
CA LEU A 125 -5.91 6.99 -7.94
C LEU A 125 -5.44 6.01 -9.03
N ILE A 126 -4.44 5.17 -8.76
CA ILE A 126 -3.96 4.17 -9.73
C ILE A 126 -5.02 3.10 -9.97
N SER A 127 -5.64 2.55 -8.91
CA SER A 127 -6.65 1.48 -9.06
C SER A 127 -7.86 1.97 -9.86
N GLN A 128 -8.33 3.21 -9.60
CA GLN A 128 -9.43 3.81 -10.34
C GLN A 128 -9.05 4.10 -11.79
N THR A 129 -7.87 4.68 -12.02
CA THR A 129 -7.38 5.00 -13.38
C THR A 129 -7.19 3.73 -14.21
N TYR A 130 -6.62 2.70 -13.61
CA TYR A 130 -6.41 1.40 -14.24
C TYR A 130 -7.76 0.71 -14.54
N GLY A 131 -8.70 0.78 -13.60
CA GLY A 131 -10.05 0.23 -13.77
C GLY A 131 -10.80 0.88 -14.94
N GLY A 132 -10.62 2.18 -15.14
CA GLY A 132 -11.18 2.94 -16.27
C GLY A 132 -10.77 2.43 -17.66
N LYS A 133 -9.68 1.67 -17.75
CA LYS A 133 -9.28 0.97 -18.98
C LYS A 133 -10.38 0.04 -19.51
N ASN A 134 -11.09 -0.61 -18.63
CA ASN A 134 -12.14 -1.58 -18.97
C ASN A 134 -13.41 -0.90 -19.55
N MET A 135 -13.65 0.36 -19.33
CA MET A 135 -14.75 1.14 -19.98
C MET A 135 -14.47 1.41 -21.44
N UNK A 136 -13.39 1.52 -21.69
CA UNK A 136 -13.00 1.75 -23.02
C UNK A 136 -13.04 0.56 -23.90
N UNK A 137 -13.03 -0.34 -23.33
CA UNK A 137 -13.19 -1.56 -24.01
C UNK A 137 -14.67 -1.87 -24.30
N UNK A 138 -15.41 -1.36 -23.63
CA UNK A 138 -16.78 -1.51 -23.87
C UNK A 138 -17.42 -0.44 -24.75
N UNK A 139 -16.79 0.60 -24.89
CA UNK A 139 -17.31 1.62 -25.71
C UNK A 139 -16.73 1.75 -27.07
N UNK A 140 -16.61 1.21 -27.74
CA UNK A 140 -16.28 1.15 -29.04
C UNK A 140 -14.87 1.07 -29.55
N UNK A 141 -14.71 0.37 -30.45
CA UNK A 141 -13.50 -0.11 -31.00
C UNK A 141 -12.45 0.91 -31.38
N UNK A 142 -12.54 1.79 -32.02
CA UNK A 142 -11.50 2.59 -32.60
C UNK A 142 -11.11 3.82 -31.74
N UNK A 143 -11.82 4.44 -31.30
CA UNK A 143 -11.54 5.57 -30.47
C UNK A 143 -11.18 5.21 -29.03
N UNK A 144 -11.57 4.12 -28.78
CA UNK A 144 -11.28 3.58 -27.50
C UNK A 144 -9.82 3.20 -27.31
N GLN A 145 -9.11 2.84 -28.22
CA GLN A 145 -7.66 2.53 -28.10
C GLN A 145 -6.85 3.80 -27.72
N THR A 146 -7.12 4.88 -28.32
CA THR A 146 -6.45 6.17 -28.02
C THR A 146 -6.82 6.68 -26.62
N TYR A 147 -8.08 6.55 -26.23
CA TYR A 147 -8.55 6.99 -24.91
C TYR A 147 -8.05 6.06 -23.80
N GLY A 148 -8.09 4.77 -24.02
CA GLY A 148 -7.53 3.75 -23.09
C GLY A 148 -6.01 3.91 -22.91
N GLY A 149 -5.29 4.17 -23.99
CA GLY A 149 -3.85 4.43 -23.96
C GLY A 149 -3.49 5.70 -23.18
N LYS A 150 -4.30 6.76 -23.34
CA LYS A 150 -4.12 8.01 -22.59
C LYS A 150 -4.38 7.82 -21.09
N ASN A 151 -5.38 7.01 -20.74
CA ASN A 151 -5.69 6.68 -19.35
C ASN A 151 -4.57 5.87 -18.69
N MET A 152 -3.94 4.96 -19.42
CA MET A 152 -2.80 4.18 -18.91
C MET A 152 -1.58 5.05 -18.63
N LYS A 153 -1.27 6.04 -19.49
CA LYS A 153 -0.16 6.98 -19.25
C LYS A 153 -0.40 7.85 -18.01
N ARG A 154 -1.66 8.11 -17.66
CA ARG A 154 -2.03 8.84 -16.44
C ARG A 154 -1.59 8.08 -15.16
N VAL A 155 -1.55 6.76 -15.18
CA VAL A 155 -1.00 5.94 -14.08
C VAL A 155 0.45 6.35 -13.79
N GLY A 156 1.26 6.52 -14.85
CA GLY A 156 2.65 6.98 -14.74
C GLY A 156 2.76 8.37 -14.16
N VAL A 157 1.89 9.30 -14.56
CA VAL A 157 1.87 10.68 -14.03
C VAL A 157 1.52 10.69 -12.53
N ILE A 158 0.56 9.86 -12.12
CA ILE A 158 0.19 9.70 -10.68
C ILE A 158 1.40 9.18 -9.90
N LEU A 159 2.10 8.16 -10.43
CA LEU A 159 3.29 7.59 -9.79
C LEU A 159 4.42 8.64 -9.65
N GLN A 160 4.67 9.46 -10.69
CA GLN A 160 5.64 10.54 -10.66
C GLN A 160 5.30 11.58 -9.58
N LYS A 161 4.02 11.98 -9.52
CA LYS A 161 3.50 12.93 -8.51
C LYS A 161 3.73 12.38 -7.09
N SER A 162 3.34 11.13 -6.86
CA SER A 162 3.52 10.46 -5.56
C SER A 162 4.99 10.36 -5.17
N THR A 163 5.86 10.06 -6.15
CA THR A 163 7.31 9.98 -5.95
C THR A 163 7.86 11.33 -5.45
N LEU A 164 7.48 12.43 -6.11
CA LEU A 164 7.94 13.78 -5.73
C LEU A 164 7.45 14.15 -4.33
N ILE A 165 6.17 13.89 -4.03
CA ILE A 165 5.57 14.20 -2.72
C ILE A 165 6.30 13.43 -1.61
N LEU A 166 6.54 12.13 -1.79
CA LEU A 166 7.21 11.31 -0.77
C LEU A 166 8.69 11.64 -0.62
N LEU A 167 9.40 11.97 -1.72
CA LEU A 167 10.79 12.39 -1.62
C LEU A 167 10.91 13.75 -0.90
N LEU A 168 9.97 14.67 -1.12
CA LEU A 168 9.91 15.92 -0.35
C LEU A 168 9.57 15.65 1.13
N PHE A 169 8.71 14.66 1.38
CA PHE A 169 8.35 14.26 2.75
C PHE A 169 9.54 13.63 3.49
N CYS A 170 10.56 13.11 2.80
CA CYS A 170 11.79 12.64 3.46
C CYS A 170 12.47 13.75 4.28
N LEU A 171 12.37 15.02 3.83
CA LEU A 171 13.04 16.15 4.50
C LEU A 171 12.57 16.34 5.95
N PRO A 172 11.26 16.50 6.23
CA PRO A 172 10.81 16.57 7.63
C PRO A 172 11.05 15.27 8.39
N CYS A 173 10.95 14.10 7.74
CA CYS A 173 11.27 12.82 8.39
C CYS A 173 12.72 12.81 8.88
N TRP A 174 13.69 13.18 8.03
CA TRP A 174 15.10 13.27 8.40
C TRP A 174 15.30 14.27 9.54
N GLY A 175 14.61 15.41 9.51
CA GLY A 175 14.69 16.42 10.58
C GLY A 175 14.28 15.85 11.93
N LEU A 176 13.19 15.07 11.98
CA LEU A 176 12.72 14.41 13.21
C LEU A 176 13.66 13.29 13.63
N LEU A 177 14.10 12.45 12.71
CA LEU A 177 14.96 11.29 12.99
C LEU A 177 16.35 11.70 13.51
N ILE A 178 16.94 12.76 12.94
CA ILE A 178 18.23 13.30 13.39
C ILE A 178 18.13 13.80 14.84
N ASN A 179 16.96 14.31 15.23
CA ASN A 179 16.71 14.81 16.59
C ASN A 179 16.10 13.74 17.51
N SER A 180 16.05 12.47 17.08
CA SER A 180 15.38 11.39 17.81
C SER A 180 15.92 11.19 19.24
N HIS A 181 17.23 11.37 19.48
CA HIS A 181 17.81 11.23 20.80
C HIS A 181 17.16 12.21 21.80
N ASN A 182 17.09 13.49 21.43
CA ASN A 182 16.48 14.53 22.27
C ASN A 182 14.98 14.30 22.45
N LEU A 183 14.28 13.82 21.39
CA LEU A 183 12.86 13.49 21.44
C LEU A 183 12.59 12.35 22.43
N LEU A 184 13.43 11.30 22.42
CA LEU A 184 13.29 10.14 23.30
C LEU A 184 13.58 10.53 24.77
N LEU A 185 14.57 11.38 25.02
CA LEU A 185 14.86 11.89 26.36
C LEU A 185 13.70 12.78 26.87
N LEU A 186 13.08 13.58 25.99
CA LEU A 186 11.88 14.36 26.32
C LEU A 186 10.70 13.45 26.70
N LEU A 187 10.63 12.24 26.12
CA LEU A 187 9.62 11.24 26.47
C LEU A 187 10.02 10.42 27.71
N HIS A 188 11.08 10.86 28.44
CA HIS A 188 11.59 10.24 29.66
C HIS A 188 12.03 8.78 29.50
N GLN A 189 12.51 8.43 28.28
CA GLN A 189 13.07 7.10 28.04
C GLN A 189 14.46 6.98 28.69
N GLU A 190 14.83 5.77 29.08
CA GLU A 190 16.12 5.47 29.69
C GLU A 190 17.28 5.93 28.78
N HIS A 191 18.28 6.60 29.35
CA HIS A 191 19.36 7.26 28.59
C HIS A 191 20.15 6.28 27.71
N GLU A 192 20.47 5.10 28.22
CA GLU A 192 21.22 4.09 27.46
C GLU A 192 20.40 3.52 26.29
N VAL A 193 19.11 3.18 26.55
CA VAL A 193 18.19 2.68 25.53
C VAL A 193 17.96 3.74 24.45
N ALA A 194 17.80 5.02 24.83
CA ALA A 194 17.64 6.14 23.91
C ALA A 194 18.89 6.34 23.03
N ARG A 195 20.10 6.13 23.60
CA ARG A 195 21.36 6.20 22.88
C ARG A 195 21.46 5.10 21.82
N ILE A 196 21.13 3.87 22.19
CA ILE A 196 21.12 2.71 21.27
C ILE A 196 20.11 2.95 20.13
N ALA A 197 18.89 3.42 20.48
CA ALA A 197 17.84 3.75 19.51
C ALA A 197 18.32 4.82 18.52
N TYR A 198 18.98 5.87 19.02
CA TYR A 198 19.52 6.93 18.17
C TYR A 198 20.56 6.41 17.18
N LEU A 199 21.48 5.56 17.65
CA LEU A 199 22.51 4.96 16.75
C LEU A 199 21.85 4.12 15.65
N TYR A 200 20.80 3.35 16.01
CA TYR A 200 20.03 2.56 15.04
C TYR A 200 19.37 3.46 14.00
N VAL A 201 18.68 4.52 14.46
CA VAL A 201 17.96 5.49 13.60
C VAL A 201 18.94 6.17 12.63
N MET A 202 20.12 6.58 13.13
CA MET A 202 21.14 7.25 12.27
C MET A 202 21.63 6.32 11.16
N ALA A 203 21.83 5.03 11.45
CA ALA A 203 22.22 4.04 10.43
C ALA A 203 21.07 3.75 9.44
N PHE A 204 19.83 4.01 9.83
CA PHE A 204 18.63 3.77 9.00
C PHE A 204 18.31 4.94 8.07
N LEU A 205 18.83 6.15 8.31
CA LEU A 205 18.49 7.37 7.52
C LEU A 205 18.57 7.18 5.99
N PRO A 206 19.60 6.53 5.43
CA PRO A 206 19.66 6.37 3.97
C PRO A 206 18.58 5.44 3.41
N ALA A 207 17.97 4.59 4.25
CA ALA A 207 16.92 3.67 3.84
C ALA A 207 15.56 4.36 3.63
N VAL A 208 15.33 5.54 4.21
CA VAL A 208 14.02 6.22 4.20
C VAL A 208 13.51 6.45 2.77
N PRO A 209 14.26 7.09 1.86
CA PRO A 209 13.77 7.27 0.48
C PRO A 209 13.59 5.93 -0.26
N ALA A 210 14.46 4.95 -0.03
CA ALA A 210 14.35 3.62 -0.65
C ALA A 210 13.06 2.91 -0.20
N MET A 211 12.72 3.02 1.09
CA MET A 211 11.50 2.45 1.66
C MET A 211 10.24 3.05 1.00
N PHE A 212 10.19 4.37 0.84
CA PHE A 212 9.07 5.05 0.18
C PHE A 212 8.98 4.66 -1.30
N LEU A 213 10.11 4.63 -2.00
CA LEU A 213 10.14 4.23 -3.42
C LEU A 213 9.69 2.77 -3.59
N HIS A 214 10.13 1.87 -2.70
CA HIS A 214 9.69 0.47 -2.70
C HIS A 214 8.17 0.39 -2.51
N GLN A 215 7.63 1.13 -1.53
CA GLN A 215 6.18 1.14 -1.25
C GLN A 215 5.39 1.63 -2.49
N LEU A 216 5.88 2.67 -3.19
CA LEU A 216 5.25 3.15 -4.43
C LEU A 216 5.32 2.12 -5.56
N GLN A 217 6.44 1.39 -5.69
CA GLN A 217 6.57 0.32 -6.69
C GLN A 217 5.57 -0.82 -6.40
N VAL A 218 5.41 -1.18 -5.12
CA VAL A 218 4.43 -2.18 -4.68
C VAL A 218 3.01 -1.70 -5.02
N SER A 219 2.67 -0.45 -4.64
CA SER A 219 1.39 0.19 -4.93
C SER A 219 1.09 0.18 -6.44
N TYR A 220 2.08 0.58 -7.24
CA TYR A 220 1.97 0.65 -8.69
C TYR A 220 1.65 -0.73 -9.31
N LEU A 221 2.33 -1.78 -8.87
CA LEU A 221 2.13 -3.14 -9.41
C LEU A 221 0.84 -3.78 -8.90
N GLN A 222 0.57 -3.71 -7.59
CA GLN A 222 -0.58 -4.40 -7.00
C GLN A 222 -1.92 -3.86 -7.51
N ASN A 223 -2.01 -2.54 -7.76
CA ASN A 223 -3.23 -1.92 -8.28
C ASN A 223 -3.50 -2.26 -9.75
N GLN A 224 -2.48 -2.77 -10.45
CA GLN A 224 -2.59 -3.34 -11.79
C GLN A 224 -2.82 -4.85 -11.77
N GLY A 225 -2.92 -5.46 -10.57
CA GLY A 225 -3.10 -6.91 -10.40
C GLY A 225 -1.81 -7.72 -10.56
N ILE A 226 -0.64 -7.05 -10.58
CA ILE A 226 0.67 -7.69 -10.74
C ILE A 226 1.29 -7.85 -9.35
N ILE A 227 1.16 -9.04 -8.74
CA ILE A 227 1.53 -9.27 -7.33
C ILE A 227 2.84 -10.08 -7.21
N LEU A 228 3.06 -11.05 -8.10
CA LEU A 228 4.17 -12.00 -7.98
C LEU A 228 5.56 -11.36 -7.89
N PRO A 229 5.88 -10.26 -8.62
CA PRO A 229 7.21 -9.66 -8.53
C PRO A 229 7.58 -9.19 -7.12
N GLN A 230 6.64 -8.55 -6.42
CA GLN A 230 6.90 -8.08 -5.05
C GLN A 230 7.16 -9.24 -4.09
N MET A 231 6.51 -10.39 -4.32
CA MET A 231 6.71 -11.60 -3.54
C MET A 231 8.13 -12.18 -3.77
N TYR A 232 8.54 -12.34 -5.02
CA TYR A 232 9.86 -12.88 -5.37
C TYR A 232 10.99 -11.99 -4.87
N THR A 233 10.89 -10.68 -5.08
CA THR A 233 11.92 -9.73 -4.64
C THR A 233 12.01 -9.65 -3.12
N ALA A 234 10.88 -9.75 -2.41
CA ALA A 234 10.85 -9.80 -0.95
C ALA A 234 11.52 -11.08 -0.43
N ALA A 235 11.29 -12.25 -1.07
CA ALA A 235 11.94 -13.49 -0.69
C ALA A 235 13.46 -13.39 -0.84
N VAL A 236 13.94 -12.87 -1.97
CA VAL A 236 15.39 -12.67 -2.23
C VAL A 236 15.97 -11.67 -1.22
N ALA A 237 15.27 -10.57 -0.94
CA ALA A 237 15.72 -9.56 0.03
C ALA A 237 15.85 -10.14 1.45
N ASN A 238 14.96 -11.07 1.84
CA ASN A 238 15.06 -11.74 3.15
C ASN A 238 16.32 -12.60 3.26
N ILE A 239 16.68 -13.31 2.18
CA ILE A 239 17.94 -14.10 2.14
C ILE A 239 19.14 -13.16 2.33
N PHE A 240 19.16 -12.03 1.63
CA PHE A 240 20.23 -11.02 1.79
C PHE A 240 20.22 -10.44 3.21
N ASN A 241 19.04 -10.11 3.76
CA ASN A 241 18.92 -9.55 5.12
C ASN A 241 19.50 -10.50 6.17
N LEU A 242 19.16 -11.79 6.08
CA LEU A 242 19.67 -12.82 6.99
C LEU A 242 21.19 -12.93 6.88
N GLY A 243 21.74 -13.01 5.67
CA GLY A 243 23.18 -13.10 5.43
C GLY A 243 23.94 -11.86 5.90
N ILE A 244 23.42 -10.67 5.61
CA ILE A 244 24.06 -9.41 5.98
C ILE A 244 24.02 -9.23 7.51
N ASN A 245 22.90 -9.54 8.18
CA ASN A 245 22.81 -9.50 9.64
C ASN A 245 23.84 -10.43 10.26
N TYR A 246 23.92 -11.69 9.79
CA TYR A 246 24.92 -12.65 10.29
C TYR A 246 26.34 -12.12 10.12
N LEU A 247 26.67 -11.61 8.94
CA LEU A 247 28.01 -11.08 8.63
C LEU A 247 28.36 -9.88 9.52
N LEU A 248 27.46 -8.88 9.61
CA LEU A 248 27.74 -7.64 10.34
C LEU A 248 27.75 -7.83 11.86
N ILE A 249 26.89 -8.71 12.38
CA ILE A 249 26.77 -8.91 13.84
C ILE A 249 27.82 -9.93 14.35
N HIS A 250 27.91 -11.10 13.69
CA HIS A 250 28.74 -12.21 14.21
C HIS A 250 30.16 -12.25 13.66
N VAL A 251 30.39 -11.81 12.41
CA VAL A 251 31.72 -11.84 11.80
C VAL A 251 32.50 -10.52 12.06
N LEU A 252 31.80 -9.38 11.89
CA LEU A 252 32.42 -8.05 12.08
C LEU A 252 32.18 -7.48 13.48
N ASP A 253 31.37 -8.13 14.30
CA ASP A 253 31.07 -7.78 15.72
C ASP A 253 30.62 -6.33 15.89
N LEU A 254 29.74 -5.86 15.00
CA LEU A 254 29.21 -4.49 15.01
C LEU A 254 27.99 -4.31 15.91
N GLY A 255 27.50 -5.39 16.53
CA GLY A 255 26.35 -5.34 17.44
C GLY A 255 25.09 -4.75 16.80
N VAL A 256 24.39 -3.87 17.52
CA VAL A 256 23.15 -3.23 17.08
C VAL A 256 23.33 -2.38 15.82
N ILE A 257 24.48 -1.72 15.70
CA ILE A 257 24.80 -0.91 14.51
C ILE A 257 24.85 -1.83 13.27
N GLY A 258 25.40 -3.04 13.43
CA GLY A 258 25.39 -4.06 12.37
C GLY A 258 23.98 -4.41 11.92
N SER A 259 23.06 -4.64 12.86
CA SER A 259 21.64 -4.92 12.54
C SER A 259 20.99 -3.73 11.84
N ALA A 260 21.25 -2.50 12.29
CA ALA A 260 20.69 -1.28 11.69
C ALA A 260 21.17 -1.10 10.24
N VAL A 261 22.46 -1.31 9.99
CA VAL A 261 23.05 -1.25 8.64
C VAL A 261 22.47 -2.36 7.76
N ALA A 262 22.31 -3.57 8.30
CA ALA A 262 21.71 -4.71 7.58
C ALA A 262 20.29 -4.39 7.16
N ASN A 263 19.48 -3.83 8.06
CA ASN A 263 18.11 -3.40 7.77
C ASN A 263 18.08 -2.32 6.69
N SER A 264 18.93 -1.31 6.82
CA SER A 264 19.06 -0.21 5.85
C SER A 264 19.40 -0.74 4.46
N LEU A 265 20.42 -1.60 4.37
CA LEU A 265 20.85 -2.23 3.10
C LEU A 265 19.72 -3.09 2.52
N SER A 266 18.99 -3.82 3.36
CA SER A 266 17.89 -4.69 2.91
C SER A 266 16.74 -3.88 2.30
N GLN A 267 16.40 -2.71 2.88
CA GLN A 267 15.38 -1.80 2.33
C GLN A 267 15.84 -1.25 0.96
N ILE A 268 17.11 -0.93 0.83
CA ILE A 268 17.68 -0.46 -0.46
C ILE A 268 17.68 -1.60 -1.49
N ILE A 269 18.11 -2.81 -1.08
CA ILE A 269 18.16 -3.99 -1.95
C ILE A 269 16.77 -4.35 -2.48
N ILE A 270 15.74 -4.42 -1.60
CA ILE A 270 14.38 -4.78 -2.03
C ILE A 270 13.83 -3.75 -3.03
N CYS A 271 14.10 -2.47 -2.81
CA CYS A 271 13.73 -1.38 -3.72
C CYS A 271 14.40 -1.56 -5.09
N LEU A 272 15.70 -1.81 -5.11
CA LEU A 272 16.47 -2.00 -6.35
C LEU A 272 16.10 -3.28 -7.09
N LEU A 273 15.82 -4.38 -6.37
CA LEU A 273 15.40 -5.65 -6.97
C LEU A 273 14.04 -5.48 -7.67
N LEU A 274 13.09 -4.83 -7.01
CA LEU A 274 11.75 -4.63 -7.60
C LEU A 274 11.82 -3.66 -8.78
N TYR A 275 12.59 -2.58 -8.67
CA TYR A 275 12.83 -1.65 -9.78
C TYR A 275 13.47 -2.37 -10.98
N GLY A 276 14.51 -3.16 -10.73
CA GLY A 276 15.20 -3.94 -11.75
C GLY A 276 14.27 -4.93 -12.43
N TYR A 277 13.39 -5.59 -11.67
CA TYR A 277 12.40 -6.52 -12.21
C TYR A 277 11.39 -5.79 -13.13
N ILE A 278 10.89 -4.62 -12.68
CA ILE A 278 9.95 -3.79 -13.48
C ILE A 278 10.60 -3.40 -14.81
N ARG A 279 11.89 -3.00 -14.78
CA ARG A 279 12.63 -2.62 -15.98
C ARG A 279 12.90 -3.82 -16.90
N TRP A 280 13.35 -4.95 -16.32
CA TRP A 280 13.67 -6.17 -17.06
C TRP A 280 12.45 -6.74 -17.80
N LYS A 281 11.31 -6.84 -17.11
CA LYS A 281 10.06 -7.38 -17.67
C LYS A 281 9.25 -6.32 -18.45
N LYS A 282 9.77 -5.09 -18.55
CA LYS A 282 9.15 -3.97 -19.29
C LYS A 282 7.71 -3.69 -18.85
N LEU A 283 7.39 -3.88 -17.57
CA LEU A 283 6.04 -3.70 -17.01
C LEU A 283 5.56 -2.24 -17.10
N TYR A 284 6.47 -1.32 -17.36
CA TYR A 284 6.22 0.11 -17.41
C TYR A 284 5.78 0.61 -18.80
N GLU A 285 5.97 -0.16 -19.88
CA GLU A 285 5.80 0.33 -21.27
C GLU A 285 4.41 0.92 -21.55
N GLN A 286 3.35 0.31 -20.99
CA GLN A 286 1.98 0.76 -21.21
C GLN A 286 1.63 2.02 -20.38
N THR A 287 2.26 2.20 -19.24
CA THR A 287 1.88 3.21 -18.25
C THR A 287 2.86 4.37 -18.14
N TRP A 288 4.12 4.17 -18.53
CA TRP A 288 5.16 5.19 -18.41
C TRP A 288 5.40 5.88 -19.75
N GLY A 289 5.19 7.18 -19.78
CA GLY A 289 5.40 8.01 -20.98
C GLY A 289 6.63 8.91 -20.89
N GLY A 290 7.53 8.66 -19.91
CA GLY A 290 8.62 9.57 -19.57
C GLY A 290 8.20 10.56 -18.49
N TRP A 291 9.13 11.34 -17.98
CA TRP A 291 8.83 12.40 -17.02
C TRP A 291 8.02 13.49 -17.69
N SER A 292 6.95 13.94 -17.03
CA SER A 292 6.00 14.91 -17.54
C SER A 292 5.80 16.05 -16.54
N THR A 293 5.73 17.29 -17.03
CA THR A 293 5.41 18.45 -16.20
C THR A 293 4.00 18.38 -15.59
N GLU A 294 3.14 17.49 -16.12
CA GLU A 294 1.81 17.23 -15.54
C GLU A 294 1.89 16.74 -14.08
N CYS A 295 3.01 16.10 -13.70
CA CYS A 295 3.21 15.63 -12.32
C CYS A 295 3.35 16.77 -11.31
N LEU A 296 3.66 17.98 -11.77
CA LEU A 296 3.78 19.19 -10.95
C LEU A 296 2.44 19.92 -10.76
N GLN A 297 1.39 19.48 -11.49
CA GLN A 297 0.07 20.12 -11.48
C GLN A 297 -0.93 19.31 -10.65
N GLY A 298 -1.91 20.00 -10.08
CA GLY A 298 -3.04 19.36 -9.38
C GLY A 298 -2.64 18.62 -8.10
N TRP A 299 -1.65 19.13 -7.37
CA TRP A 299 -1.23 18.56 -6.07
C TRP A 299 -2.35 18.68 -5.03
N ASP A 300 -3.18 19.75 -5.11
CA ASP A 300 -4.29 19.96 -4.19
C ASP A 300 -5.27 18.78 -4.18
N SER A 301 -5.62 18.26 -5.35
CA SER A 301 -6.55 17.12 -5.46
C SER A 301 -5.92 15.82 -4.91
N TYR A 302 -4.61 15.63 -5.09
CA TYR A 302 -3.87 14.51 -4.49
C TYR A 302 -3.83 14.65 -2.96
N MET A 303 -3.47 15.83 -2.46
CA MET A 303 -3.31 16.08 -1.02
C MET A 303 -4.65 16.03 -0.26
N LYS A 304 -5.76 16.42 -0.90
CA LYS A 304 -7.12 16.27 -0.32
C LYS A 304 -7.47 14.81 -0.02
N LEU A 305 -6.86 13.88 -0.74
CA LEU A 305 -7.01 12.45 -0.51
C LEU A 305 -5.91 11.91 0.42
N ALA A 306 -4.67 12.35 0.22
CA ALA A 306 -3.48 11.86 0.93
C ALA A 306 -3.47 12.27 2.41
N VAL A 307 -3.82 13.51 2.74
CA VAL A 307 -3.74 14.02 4.11
C VAL A 307 -4.73 13.30 5.04
N PRO A 308 -6.03 13.16 4.70
CA PRO A 308 -6.93 12.35 5.54
C PRO A 308 -6.50 10.89 5.66
N SER A 309 -5.98 10.29 4.59
CA SER A 309 -5.47 8.91 4.61
C SER A 309 -4.27 8.79 5.56
N ALA A 310 -3.37 9.79 5.55
CA ALA A 310 -2.22 9.82 6.45
C ALA A 310 -2.68 9.88 7.92
N PHE A 311 -3.63 10.76 8.25
CA PHE A 311 -4.18 10.83 9.62
C PHE A 311 -4.85 9.52 10.02
N MET A 312 -5.60 8.88 9.12
CA MET A 312 -6.26 7.59 9.38
C MET A 312 -5.23 6.53 9.80
N ILE A 313 -4.17 6.37 9.01
CA ILE A 313 -3.10 5.40 9.30
C ILE A 313 -2.32 5.78 10.57
N CYS A 314 -2.03 7.07 10.75
CA CYS A 314 -1.33 7.54 11.95
C CYS A 314 -2.12 7.20 13.22
N PHE A 315 -3.42 7.52 13.26
CA PHE A 315 -4.24 7.21 14.43
C PHE A 315 -4.35 5.71 14.68
N GLU A 316 -4.43 4.90 13.63
CA GLU A 316 -4.49 3.44 13.75
C GLU A 316 -3.17 2.87 14.31
N TRP A 317 -2.01 3.27 13.75
CA TRP A 317 -0.72 2.67 14.10
C TRP A 317 -0.11 3.28 15.36
N TRP A 318 -0.29 4.60 15.59
CA TRP A 318 0.28 5.30 16.75
C TRP A 318 -0.23 4.73 18.08
N VAL A 319 -1.45 4.18 18.13
CA VAL A 319 -2.01 3.56 19.35
C VAL A 319 -1.07 2.43 19.84
N TRP A 320 -0.57 1.62 18.93
CA TRP A 320 0.35 0.51 19.24
C TRP A 320 1.72 1.03 19.69
N GLU A 321 2.23 2.07 19.04
CA GLU A 321 3.54 2.66 19.35
C GLU A 321 3.52 3.42 20.69
N VAL A 322 2.39 4.06 21.04
CA VAL A 322 2.21 4.69 22.36
C VAL A 322 2.35 3.63 23.46
N GLY A 323 1.82 2.43 23.24
CA GLY A 323 2.01 1.29 24.16
C GLY A 323 3.49 0.97 24.37
N GLY A 324 4.30 1.02 23.31
CA GLY A 324 5.75 0.83 23.37
C GLY A 324 6.45 1.92 24.20
N PHE A 325 6.13 3.20 23.94
CA PHE A 325 6.71 4.31 24.69
C PHE A 325 6.36 4.23 26.18
N LEU A 326 5.12 3.81 26.52
CA LEU A 326 4.69 3.64 27.92
C LEU A 326 5.43 2.46 28.57
N ALA A 327 5.66 1.37 27.85
CA ALA A 327 6.44 0.24 28.35
C ALA A 327 7.89 0.67 28.63
N GLY A 328 8.45 1.55 27.77
CA GLY A 328 9.79 2.11 27.95
C GLY A 328 9.95 2.94 29.23
N LEU A 329 8.85 3.49 29.77
CA LEU A 329 8.87 4.20 31.06
C LEU A 329 8.98 3.23 32.25
N LEU A 330 8.62 1.95 32.04
CA LEU A 330 8.71 0.92 33.09
C LEU A 330 10.12 0.31 33.15
N GLY A 331 10.78 0.21 32.01
CA GLY A 331 12.15 -0.30 31.90
C GLY A 331 12.43 -1.03 30.61
N GLU A 332 13.70 -1.41 30.43
CA GLU A 332 14.18 -2.07 29.21
C GLU A 332 13.53 -3.45 28.98
N GLU A 333 13.31 -4.22 30.07
CA GLU A 333 12.71 -5.56 29.98
C GLU A 333 11.26 -5.49 29.53
N ASP A 334 10.48 -4.54 30.09
CA ASP A 334 9.08 -4.34 29.73
C ASP A 334 8.94 -3.85 28.30
N LEU A 335 9.82 -2.95 27.86
CA LEU A 335 9.85 -2.44 26.47
C LEU A 335 10.18 -3.57 25.49
N ALA A 336 11.20 -4.39 25.78
CA ALA A 336 11.58 -5.52 24.95
C ALA A 336 10.45 -6.55 24.85
N ALA A 337 9.79 -6.87 25.98
CA ALA A 337 8.65 -7.78 26.04
C ALA A 337 7.46 -7.27 25.23
N GLN A 338 7.13 -5.98 25.38
CA GLN A 338 6.06 -5.33 24.62
C GLN A 338 6.33 -5.38 23.12
N HIS A 339 7.57 -5.12 22.69
CA HIS A 339 7.94 -5.19 21.28
C HIS A 339 7.73 -6.59 20.70
N VAL A 340 8.16 -7.64 21.40
CA VAL A 340 7.98 -9.03 20.97
C VAL A 340 6.49 -9.37 20.86
N MET A 341 5.66 -8.93 21.84
CA MET A 341 4.22 -9.14 21.80
C MET A 341 3.57 -8.48 20.56
N VAL A 342 3.96 -7.25 20.25
CA VAL A 342 3.46 -6.51 19.07
C VAL A 342 3.87 -7.24 17.78
N GLU A 343 5.11 -7.72 17.71
CA GLU A 343 5.63 -8.47 16.53
C GLU A 343 4.83 -9.76 16.29
N ILE A 344 4.50 -10.51 17.35
CA ILE A 344 3.66 -11.73 17.26
C ILE A 344 2.24 -11.35 16.81
N GLY A 345 1.70 -10.27 17.37
CA GLY A 345 0.37 -9.75 17.01
C GLY A 345 0.31 -9.35 15.53
N ALA A 346 1.39 -8.74 15.02
CA ALA A 346 1.48 -8.31 13.63
C ALA A 346 1.37 -9.48 12.64
N ILE A 347 1.87 -10.67 13.00
CA ILE A 347 1.75 -11.88 12.17
C ILE A 347 0.25 -12.22 11.97
N THR A 348 -0.52 -12.18 13.05
CA THR A 348 -1.98 -12.43 12.99
C THR A 348 -2.69 -11.36 12.15
N TYR A 349 -2.28 -10.09 12.31
CA TYR A 349 -2.84 -8.95 11.57
C TYR A 349 -2.61 -9.05 10.05
N MET A 350 -1.58 -9.77 9.60
CA MET A 350 -1.32 -9.94 8.16
C MET A 350 -2.48 -10.58 7.39
N PHE A 351 -3.28 -11.44 8.05
CA PHE A 351 -4.41 -12.14 7.40
C PHE A 351 -5.51 -11.16 6.96
N PRO A 352 -6.11 -10.35 7.87
CA PRO A 352 -7.09 -9.36 7.43
C PRO A 352 -6.48 -8.30 6.52
N LEU A 353 -5.19 -7.96 6.69
CA LEU A 353 -4.50 -7.01 5.80
C LEU A 353 -4.44 -7.51 4.36
N GLY A 354 -4.20 -8.81 4.14
CA GLY A 354 -4.21 -9.41 2.80
C GLY A 354 -5.57 -9.30 2.13
N ILE A 355 -6.66 -9.55 2.88
CA ILE A 355 -8.04 -9.41 2.39
C ILE A 355 -8.35 -7.94 2.07
N HIS A 356 -7.95 -7.02 2.96
CA HIS A 356 -8.13 -5.58 2.79
C HIS A 356 -7.51 -5.10 1.46
N VAL A 357 -6.25 -5.45 1.22
CA VAL A 357 -5.53 -5.02 0.00
C VAL A 357 -6.21 -5.59 -1.26
N ALA A 358 -6.59 -6.87 -1.24
CA ALA A 358 -7.31 -7.49 -2.36
C ALA A 358 -8.64 -6.77 -2.63
N ALA A 359 -9.38 -6.43 -1.58
CA ALA A 359 -10.64 -5.68 -1.68
C ALA A 359 -10.41 -4.27 -2.24
N CYS A 360 -9.42 -3.55 -1.75
CA CYS A 360 -9.05 -2.20 -2.23
C CYS A 360 -8.80 -2.18 -3.74
N VAL A 361 -7.98 -3.10 -4.23
CA VAL A 361 -7.65 -3.23 -5.66
C VAL A 361 -8.92 -3.48 -6.48
N ARG A 362 -9.76 -4.44 -6.05
CA ARG A 362 -10.96 -4.81 -6.79
C ARG A 362 -12.03 -3.73 -6.77
N VAL A 363 -12.27 -3.10 -5.62
CA VAL A 363 -13.24 -2.00 -5.49
C VAL A 363 -12.79 -0.80 -6.34
N GLY A 364 -11.52 -0.41 -6.23
CA GLY A 364 -10.95 0.68 -7.03
C GLY A 364 -11.10 0.44 -8.52
N ASN A 365 -10.75 -0.78 -8.98
CA ASN A 365 -10.87 -1.17 -10.39
C ASN A 365 -12.35 -1.20 -10.84
N ALA A 366 -13.27 -1.68 -10.01
CA ALA A 366 -14.70 -1.70 -10.32
C ALA A 366 -15.29 -0.28 -10.42
N LEU A 367 -14.91 0.60 -9.50
CA LEU A 367 -15.34 2.02 -9.52
C LEU A 367 -14.76 2.75 -10.74
N GLY A 368 -13.49 2.51 -11.05
CA GLY A 368 -12.85 3.07 -12.23
C GLY A 368 -13.51 2.62 -13.53
N ALA A 369 -14.03 1.39 -13.55
CA ALA A 369 -14.78 0.82 -14.68
C ALA A 369 -16.28 1.23 -14.69
N GLY A 370 -16.71 2.08 -13.75
CA GLY A 370 -18.11 2.50 -13.64
C GLY A 370 -19.07 1.43 -13.11
N ASN A 371 -18.54 0.29 -12.64
CA ASN A 371 -19.37 -0.84 -12.17
C ASN A 371 -19.59 -0.78 -10.66
N THR A 372 -20.47 0.11 -10.24
CA THR A 372 -20.80 0.34 -8.83
C THR A 372 -21.45 -0.90 -8.17
N SER A 373 -22.20 -1.68 -8.96
CA SER A 373 -22.84 -2.92 -8.49
C SER A 373 -21.76 -3.94 -8.05
N ARG A 374 -20.74 -4.14 -8.87
CA ARG A 374 -19.62 -5.04 -8.56
C ARG A 374 -18.83 -4.53 -7.34
N ALA A 375 -18.58 -3.22 -7.26
CA ALA A 375 -17.90 -2.62 -6.12
C ALA A 375 -18.63 -2.91 -4.80
N LYS A 376 -19.97 -2.76 -4.79
CA LYS A 376 -20.82 -3.07 -3.61
C LYS A 376 -20.73 -4.56 -3.21
N ILE A 377 -20.74 -5.46 -4.20
CA ILE A 377 -20.63 -6.91 -3.93
C ILE A 377 -19.25 -7.23 -3.33
N THR A 378 -18.19 -6.65 -3.90
CA THR A 378 -16.81 -6.81 -3.39
C THR A 378 -16.69 -6.36 -1.92
N CYS A 379 -17.25 -5.18 -1.60
CA CYS A 379 -17.26 -4.66 -0.22
C CYS A 379 -17.98 -5.62 0.73
N LYS A 380 -19.17 -6.10 0.35
CA LYS A 380 -19.95 -7.03 1.19
C LYS A 380 -19.18 -8.35 1.43
N VAL A 381 -18.57 -8.90 0.38
CA VAL A 381 -17.81 -10.15 0.47
C VAL A 381 -16.59 -9.96 1.38
N ALA A 382 -15.86 -8.85 1.23
CA ALA A 382 -14.66 -8.55 2.03
C ALA A 382 -15.00 -8.36 3.52
N LEU A 383 -16.17 -7.76 3.83
CA LEU A 383 -16.60 -7.55 5.21
C LEU A 383 -17.04 -8.86 5.91
N VAL A 384 -17.43 -9.86 5.14
CA VAL A 384 -17.88 -11.18 5.67
C VAL A 384 -16.68 -12.12 5.85
N LEU A 385 -15.61 -11.94 5.06
CA LEU A 385 -14.36 -12.72 5.18
C LEU A 385 -13.57 -12.36 6.43
#